data_f67c3becce0e8debbd6c7459fc179011
#
_entry.id   f67c3becce0e8debbd6c7459fc179011
#
_cell.length_a   1.000
_cell.length_b   1.000
_cell.length_c   1.000
_cell.angle_alpha   90.00
_cell.angle_beta   90.00
_cell.angle_gamma   90.00
#
_symmetry.space_group_name_H-M   'P 1'
#
loop_
_entity.id
_entity.type
_entity.pdbx_description
1 polymer ?
#
loop_
_entity_poly.entity_id
_entity_poly.type
_entity_poly.pdbx_seq_one_letter_code
_entity_poly.pdbx_strand_id
1 'polypeptide(L)'
;MKRIPVIMIFLSLVLYGKAENPPSDKDKAVACIKRWEGWHRGKMPYIGYGHRLLPHEKLTENLSEAQADSLLRCDLERCLKVFRKYGKDSLLLSLLGFNVGCYRLIGNGKIPKSRLIQKLDDGNRNIYKEYISFRCYRGKAIPVSYTHLRAHETELHL
;
A
#
# COMPACT_ATOMS: atom_id res chain seq x y z
N MET A 1 -0.85 53.68 -30.77
CA MET A 1 -0.22 52.43 -30.29
C MET A 1 -0.13 52.50 -28.77
N LYS A 2 -1.00 51.76 -28.04
CA LYS A 2 -1.02 51.72 -26.57
C LYS A 2 0.04 50.72 -26.10
N ARG A 3 1.06 51.22 -25.38
CA ARG A 3 2.12 50.38 -24.76
C ARG A 3 1.54 49.66 -23.57
N ILE A 4 1.45 48.35 -23.65
CA ILE A 4 1.10 47.47 -22.52
C ILE A 4 2.28 47.48 -21.57
N PRO A 5 2.10 47.82 -20.27
CA PRO A 5 3.23 47.88 -19.36
C PRO A 5 3.72 46.46 -19.04
N VAL A 6 5.02 46.26 -19.19
CA VAL A 6 5.79 45.02 -18.96
C VAL A 6 5.57 44.43 -17.53
N ILE A 7 5.02 45.19 -16.62
CA ILE A 7 4.71 44.80 -15.23
C ILE A 7 3.61 43.75 -15.13
N MET A 8 2.69 43.64 -16.13
CA MET A 8 1.62 42.65 -16.09
C MET A 8 2.08 41.21 -16.48
N ILE A 9 3.26 41.08 -17.09
CA ILE A 9 3.78 39.77 -17.52
C ILE A 9 4.51 39.07 -16.35
N PHE A 10 5.04 39.83 -15.39
CA PHE A 10 5.72 39.25 -14.23
C PHE A 10 4.77 38.71 -13.15
N LEU A 11 3.52 39.17 -13.10
CA LEU A 11 2.55 38.75 -12.08
C LEU A 11 1.84 37.43 -12.46
N SER A 12 1.84 37.06 -13.75
CA SER A 12 1.25 35.79 -14.21
C SER A 12 2.18 34.59 -14.08
N LEU A 13 3.47 34.80 -13.84
CA LEU A 13 4.46 33.72 -13.67
C LEU A 13 4.61 33.26 -12.21
N VAL A 14 4.07 33.99 -11.24
CA VAL A 14 4.13 33.62 -9.81
C VAL A 14 2.95 32.74 -9.38
N LEU A 15 1.94 32.60 -10.23
CA LEU A 15 0.80 31.71 -9.98
C LEU A 15 0.90 30.34 -10.67
N TYR A 16 1.98 30.06 -11.36
CA TYR A 16 2.28 28.69 -11.80
C TYR A 16 2.76 27.89 -10.60
N GLY A 17 1.85 27.05 -10.18
CA GLY A 17 1.84 26.27 -8.97
C GLY A 17 3.20 25.69 -8.58
N LYS A 18 3.43 25.62 -7.27
CA LYS A 18 4.37 24.68 -6.69
C LYS A 18 4.20 23.38 -7.44
N ALA A 19 5.23 22.97 -8.20
CA ALA A 19 5.30 21.62 -8.73
C ALA A 19 5.23 20.71 -7.50
N GLU A 20 4.06 20.09 -7.29
CA GLU A 20 3.93 19.12 -6.24
C GLU A 20 4.93 18.02 -6.57
N ASN A 21 5.81 17.72 -5.64
CA ASN A 21 6.73 16.61 -5.80
C ASN A 21 5.90 15.37 -6.15
N PRO A 22 6.34 14.54 -7.12
CA PRO A 22 5.60 13.35 -7.47
C PRO A 22 5.37 12.52 -6.19
N PRO A 23 4.18 11.90 -6.04
CA PRO A 23 3.85 11.13 -4.87
C PRO A 23 4.89 10.04 -4.63
N SER A 24 5.32 9.87 -3.39
CA SER A 24 6.26 8.81 -3.01
C SER A 24 5.64 7.43 -3.31
N ASP A 25 6.47 6.40 -3.45
CA ASP A 25 5.97 5.03 -3.65
C ASP A 25 5.09 4.55 -2.48
N LYS A 26 5.33 5.05 -1.27
CA LYS A 26 4.43 4.87 -0.12
C LYS A 26 3.06 5.51 -0.35
N ASP A 27 3.00 6.72 -0.91
CA ASP A 27 1.73 7.41 -1.17
C ASP A 27 0.95 6.72 -2.28
N LYS A 28 1.63 6.23 -3.31
CA LYS A 28 1.04 5.38 -4.34
C LYS A 28 0.47 4.08 -3.74
N ALA A 29 1.21 3.44 -2.83
CA ALA A 29 0.77 2.25 -2.13
C ALA A 29 -0.48 2.51 -1.28
N VAL A 30 -0.51 3.60 -0.50
CA VAL A 30 -1.68 4.03 0.28
C VAL A 30 -2.87 4.30 -0.63
N ALA A 31 -2.69 5.05 -1.72
CA ALA A 31 -3.75 5.32 -2.69
C ALA A 31 -4.30 4.03 -3.31
N CYS A 32 -3.43 3.07 -3.62
CA CYS A 32 -3.81 1.76 -4.13
C CYS A 32 -4.68 1.00 -3.12
N ILE A 33 -4.26 0.89 -1.86
CA ILE A 33 -5.05 0.22 -0.81
C ILE A 33 -6.41 0.91 -0.66
N LYS A 34 -6.45 2.24 -0.55
CA LYS A 34 -7.71 3.01 -0.41
C LYS A 34 -8.68 2.71 -1.55
N ARG A 35 -8.18 2.63 -2.78
CA ARG A 35 -8.98 2.34 -3.98
C ARG A 35 -9.62 0.96 -3.94
N TRP A 36 -8.90 -0.04 -3.44
CA TRP A 36 -9.34 -1.44 -3.53
C TRP A 36 -10.07 -1.94 -2.29
N GLU A 37 -9.61 -1.58 -1.09
CA GLU A 37 -10.31 -1.96 0.16
C GLU A 37 -11.60 -1.17 0.33
N GLY A 38 -11.63 0.09 -0.14
CA GLY A 38 -12.75 0.98 0.10
C GLY A 38 -12.90 1.34 1.57
N TRP A 39 -14.00 2.01 1.89
CA TRP A 39 -14.29 2.44 3.25
C TRP A 39 -15.17 1.43 3.99
N HIS A 40 -14.62 0.84 5.06
CA HIS A 40 -15.35 -0.07 5.94
C HIS A 40 -16.12 0.73 7.00
N ARG A 41 -17.42 0.90 6.80
CA ARG A 41 -18.33 1.47 7.80
C ARG A 41 -19.25 0.38 8.32
N GLY A 42 -19.35 0.24 9.67
CA GLY A 42 -20.27 -0.69 10.30
C GLY A 42 -20.06 -2.18 10.02
N LYS A 43 -18.86 -2.57 9.57
CA LYS A 43 -18.50 -3.97 9.27
C LYS A 43 -17.46 -4.50 10.25
N MET A 44 -17.73 -4.34 11.55
CA MET A 44 -16.85 -4.92 12.57
C MET A 44 -16.46 -6.37 12.24
N PRO A 45 -15.21 -6.79 12.49
CA PRO A 45 -14.13 -6.08 13.22
C PRO A 45 -13.22 -5.19 12.36
N TYR A 46 -13.64 -4.81 11.15
CA TYR A 46 -12.82 -3.99 10.25
C TYR A 46 -13.35 -2.55 10.22
N ILE A 47 -12.45 -1.58 10.32
CA ILE A 47 -12.75 -0.14 10.30
C ILE A 47 -11.82 0.59 9.32
N GLY A 48 -12.22 1.79 8.90
CA GLY A 48 -11.44 2.63 7.97
C GLY A 48 -11.15 1.91 6.66
N TYR A 49 -9.90 1.82 6.27
CA TYR A 49 -9.44 1.13 5.06
C TYR A 49 -8.90 -0.28 5.38
N GLY A 50 -9.72 -1.09 6.07
CA GLY A 50 -9.41 -2.50 6.33
C GLY A 50 -8.61 -2.77 7.61
N HIS A 51 -8.47 -1.79 8.50
CA HIS A 51 -7.86 -2.03 9.81
C HIS A 51 -8.71 -2.99 10.63
N ARG A 52 -8.11 -4.11 11.08
CA ARG A 52 -8.77 -5.04 11.98
C ARG A 52 -8.61 -4.57 13.42
N LEU A 53 -9.71 -4.17 14.03
CA LEU A 53 -9.74 -3.70 15.43
C LEU A 53 -9.25 -4.80 16.38
N LEU A 54 -8.30 -4.45 17.22
CA LEU A 54 -7.76 -5.34 18.24
C LEU A 54 -8.48 -5.12 19.60
N PRO A 55 -8.58 -6.14 20.48
CA PRO A 55 -9.34 -6.05 21.73
C PRO A 55 -8.92 -4.91 22.68
N HIS A 56 -7.68 -4.45 22.58
CA HIS A 56 -7.13 -3.37 23.42
C HIS A 56 -7.24 -1.97 22.77
N GLU A 57 -7.70 -1.89 21.53
CA GLU A 57 -7.85 -0.62 20.81
C GLU A 57 -9.21 0.00 21.12
N LYS A 58 -9.18 1.30 21.47
CA LYS A 58 -10.39 2.09 21.78
C LYS A 58 -10.90 2.86 20.57
N LEU A 59 -10.68 2.32 19.35
CA LEU A 59 -11.14 2.92 18.12
C LEU A 59 -12.60 2.51 17.86
N THR A 60 -13.34 3.39 17.20
CA THR A 60 -14.74 3.15 16.80
C THR A 60 -14.85 3.16 15.29
N GLU A 61 -15.99 2.70 14.76
CA GLU A 61 -16.30 2.75 13.33
C GLU A 61 -16.47 4.17 12.77
N ASN A 62 -16.66 5.15 13.65
CA ASN A 62 -16.91 6.56 13.30
C ASN A 62 -15.60 7.33 13.13
N LEU A 63 -14.71 6.83 12.28
CA LEU A 63 -13.48 7.52 11.93
C LEU A 63 -13.74 8.60 10.86
N SER A 64 -13.09 9.76 10.99
CA SER A 64 -12.95 10.68 9.87
C SER A 64 -12.03 10.08 8.79
N GLU A 65 -12.10 10.60 7.57
CA GLU A 65 -11.21 10.14 6.50
C GLU A 65 -9.72 10.33 6.86
N ALA A 66 -9.38 11.46 7.48
CA ALA A 66 -8.01 11.73 7.91
C ALA A 66 -7.53 10.74 8.99
N GLN A 67 -8.41 10.35 9.93
CA GLN A 67 -8.08 9.33 10.92
C GLN A 67 -7.89 7.96 10.29
N ALA A 68 -8.76 7.58 9.35
CA ALA A 68 -8.64 6.31 8.64
C ALA A 68 -7.38 6.26 7.74
N ASP A 69 -7.00 7.38 7.09
CA ASP A 69 -5.76 7.48 6.33
C ASP A 69 -4.53 7.34 7.25
N SER A 70 -4.53 8.02 8.38
CA SER A 70 -3.46 7.91 9.36
C SER A 70 -3.32 6.47 9.88
N LEU A 71 -4.44 5.80 10.17
CA LEU A 71 -4.47 4.41 10.64
C LEU A 71 -3.92 3.45 9.58
N LEU A 72 -4.34 3.61 8.32
CA LEU A 72 -3.82 2.85 7.19
C LEU A 72 -2.30 3.01 7.04
N ARG A 73 -1.80 4.25 7.14
CA ARG A 73 -0.34 4.52 7.07
C ARG A 73 0.41 3.85 8.21
N CYS A 74 -0.15 3.86 9.42
CA CYS A 74 0.42 3.14 10.57
C CYS A 74 0.47 1.62 10.32
N ASP A 75 -0.58 1.04 9.78
CA ASP A 75 -0.63 -0.40 9.49
C ASP A 75 0.36 -0.78 8.40
N LEU A 76 0.46 0.01 7.33
CA LEU A 76 1.46 -0.20 6.27
C LEU A 76 2.89 -0.07 6.83
N GLU A 77 3.13 0.90 7.73
CA GLU A 77 4.44 1.06 8.37
C GLU A 77 4.81 -0.13 9.28
N ARG A 78 3.82 -0.72 9.97
CA ARG A 78 4.03 -1.97 10.74
C ARG A 78 4.48 -3.12 9.82
N CYS A 79 3.85 -3.25 8.64
CA CYS A 79 4.26 -4.23 7.64
C CYS A 79 5.67 -3.94 7.10
N LEU A 80 5.98 -2.67 6.80
CA LEU A 80 7.31 -2.25 6.33
C LEU A 80 8.42 -2.60 7.33
N LYS A 81 8.17 -2.45 8.64
CA LYS A 81 9.12 -2.85 9.68
C LYS A 81 9.42 -4.36 9.62
N VAL A 82 8.39 -5.19 9.39
CA VAL A 82 8.54 -6.65 9.28
C VAL A 82 9.41 -7.03 8.08
N PHE A 83 9.23 -6.35 6.94
CA PHE A 83 9.90 -6.69 5.69
C PHE A 83 11.16 -5.85 5.40
N ARG A 84 11.57 -5.00 6.33
CA ARG A 84 12.69 -4.06 6.16
C ARG A 84 13.98 -4.69 5.63
N LYS A 85 14.28 -5.92 6.04
CA LYS A 85 15.49 -6.65 5.63
C LYS A 85 15.53 -6.96 4.12
N TYR A 86 14.42 -6.91 3.42
CA TYR A 86 14.32 -7.23 1.98
C TYR A 86 14.58 -6.01 1.07
N GLY A 87 14.98 -4.86 1.63
CA GLY A 87 15.41 -3.68 0.88
C GLY A 87 14.32 -3.19 -0.09
N LYS A 88 14.64 -3.17 -1.38
CA LYS A 88 13.71 -2.69 -2.42
C LYS A 88 12.41 -3.50 -2.54
N ASP A 89 12.40 -4.75 -2.10
CA ASP A 89 11.17 -5.58 -2.10
C ASP A 89 10.29 -5.33 -0.88
N SER A 90 10.74 -4.54 0.10
CA SER A 90 10.02 -4.36 1.36
C SER A 90 8.63 -3.76 1.18
N LEU A 91 8.45 -2.80 0.28
CA LEU A 91 7.14 -2.20 0.00
C LEU A 91 6.18 -3.20 -0.65
N LEU A 92 6.66 -3.94 -1.66
CA LEU A 92 5.88 -4.98 -2.34
C LEU A 92 5.41 -6.06 -1.35
N LEU A 93 6.33 -6.53 -0.50
CA LEU A 93 6.02 -7.52 0.53
C LEU A 93 5.07 -6.97 1.59
N SER A 94 5.16 -5.68 1.91
CA SER A 94 4.29 -5.02 2.88
C SER A 94 2.86 -4.89 2.37
N LEU A 95 2.68 -4.59 1.10
CA LEU A 95 1.37 -4.58 0.45
C LEU A 95 0.74 -5.96 0.45
N LEU A 96 1.51 -6.98 0.11
CA LEU A 96 1.05 -8.37 0.19
C LEU A 96 0.73 -8.75 1.64
N GLY A 97 1.62 -8.40 2.59
CA GLY A 97 1.44 -8.67 4.02
C GLY A 97 0.24 -7.94 4.62
N PHE A 98 -0.08 -6.74 4.15
CA PHE A 98 -1.30 -6.03 4.54
C PHE A 98 -2.55 -6.84 4.19
N ASN A 99 -2.60 -7.42 2.99
CA ASN A 99 -3.75 -8.20 2.52
C ASN A 99 -3.85 -9.60 3.16
N VAL A 100 -2.74 -10.33 3.23
CA VAL A 100 -2.78 -11.74 3.65
C VAL A 100 -2.31 -11.99 5.07
N GLY A 101 -1.77 -10.97 5.71
CA GLY A 101 -1.11 -11.03 7.01
C GLY A 101 0.38 -11.35 6.91
N CYS A 102 1.23 -10.52 7.56
CA CYS A 102 2.69 -10.66 7.50
C CYS A 102 3.16 -12.04 7.94
N TYR A 103 2.55 -12.64 8.98
CA TYR A 103 2.95 -13.95 9.50
C TYR A 103 2.67 -15.11 8.53
N ARG A 104 1.75 -14.95 7.57
CA ARG A 104 1.55 -15.94 6.51
C ARG A 104 2.70 -15.94 5.51
N LEU A 105 3.45 -14.85 5.45
CA LEU A 105 4.63 -14.73 4.59
C LEU A 105 5.88 -15.20 5.33
N ILE A 106 6.18 -14.60 6.50
CA ILE A 106 7.43 -14.86 7.23
C ILE A 106 7.39 -16.11 8.11
N GLY A 107 6.20 -16.68 8.34
CA GLY A 107 6.00 -17.77 9.31
C GLY A 107 5.93 -17.27 10.76
N ASN A 108 5.51 -18.14 11.68
CA ASN A 108 5.38 -17.80 13.12
C ASN A 108 5.46 -19.03 14.05
N GLY A 109 6.27 -20.00 13.76
CA GLY A 109 6.36 -21.26 14.52
C GLY A 109 5.21 -22.26 14.30
N LYS A 110 3.97 -21.77 14.09
CA LYS A 110 2.80 -22.60 13.70
C LYS A 110 2.60 -22.65 12.19
N ILE A 111 2.95 -21.59 11.52
CA ILE A 111 2.84 -21.45 10.05
C ILE A 111 4.25 -21.43 9.50
N PRO A 112 4.60 -22.32 8.55
CA PRO A 112 5.92 -22.31 7.93
C PRO A 112 6.11 -21.04 7.09
N LYS A 113 7.38 -20.66 6.91
CA LYS A 113 7.78 -19.57 6.03
C LYS A 113 7.33 -19.87 4.59
N SER A 114 6.73 -18.89 3.93
CA SER A 114 6.26 -19.05 2.55
C SER A 114 7.41 -19.29 1.58
N ARG A 115 7.14 -19.96 0.45
CA ARG A 115 8.13 -20.18 -0.62
C ARG A 115 8.67 -18.87 -1.20
N LEU A 116 7.83 -17.83 -1.25
CA LEU A 116 8.23 -16.49 -1.67
C LEU A 116 9.37 -15.96 -0.80
N ILE A 117 9.19 -16.03 0.51
CA ILE A 117 10.18 -15.56 1.48
C ILE A 117 11.42 -16.46 1.50
N GLN A 118 11.26 -17.79 1.38
CA GLN A 118 12.39 -18.71 1.26
C GLN A 118 13.27 -18.36 0.07
N LYS A 119 12.68 -18.14 -1.11
CA LYS A 119 13.43 -17.72 -2.31
C LYS A 119 14.20 -16.41 -2.10
N LEU A 120 13.58 -15.42 -1.49
CA LEU A 120 14.24 -14.14 -1.19
C LEU A 120 15.38 -14.29 -0.18
N ASP A 121 15.20 -15.14 0.84
CA ASP A 121 16.26 -15.45 1.81
C ASP A 121 17.45 -16.16 1.12
N ASP A 122 17.20 -16.98 0.09
CA ASP A 122 18.20 -17.64 -0.74
C ASP A 122 18.80 -16.73 -1.83
N GLY A 123 18.45 -15.43 -1.84
CA GLY A 123 18.90 -14.45 -2.83
C GLY A 123 18.23 -14.58 -4.21
N ASN A 124 17.27 -15.48 -4.37
CA ASN A 124 16.55 -15.68 -5.62
C ASN A 124 15.38 -14.69 -5.74
N ARG A 125 15.51 -13.75 -6.65
CA ARG A 125 14.50 -12.69 -6.88
C ARG A 125 13.45 -13.06 -7.92
N ASN A 126 13.51 -14.25 -8.54
CA ASN A 126 12.46 -14.74 -9.43
C ASN A 126 11.26 -15.25 -8.61
N ILE A 127 10.51 -14.31 -8.02
CA ILE A 127 9.44 -14.55 -7.04
C ILE A 127 8.04 -14.36 -7.63
N TYR A 128 7.91 -13.99 -8.88
CA TYR A 128 6.64 -13.67 -9.52
C TYR A 128 5.59 -14.78 -9.34
N LYS A 129 5.95 -16.02 -9.63
CA LYS A 129 5.06 -17.17 -9.52
C LYS A 129 4.54 -17.38 -8.09
N GLU A 130 5.42 -17.21 -7.11
CA GLU A 130 5.08 -17.35 -5.69
C GLU A 130 4.22 -16.17 -5.24
N TYR A 131 4.53 -14.96 -5.71
CA TYR A 131 3.77 -13.77 -5.40
C TYR A 131 2.33 -13.87 -5.91
N ILE A 132 2.13 -14.22 -7.18
CA ILE A 132 0.78 -14.37 -7.74
C ILE A 132 0.00 -15.54 -7.14
N SER A 133 0.66 -16.53 -6.51
CA SER A 133 -0.03 -17.64 -5.86
C SER A 133 -0.90 -17.20 -4.68
N PHE A 134 -0.56 -16.07 -4.03
CA PHE A 134 -1.35 -15.49 -2.94
C PHE A 134 -2.70 -14.93 -3.39
N ARG A 135 -2.93 -14.75 -4.69
CA ARG A 135 -4.24 -14.37 -5.24
C ARG A 135 -5.32 -15.44 -5.05
N CYS A 136 -4.92 -16.68 -4.76
CA CYS A 136 -5.83 -17.80 -4.64
C CYS A 136 -6.21 -18.05 -3.17
N TYR A 137 -7.50 -18.11 -2.88
CA TYR A 137 -8.04 -18.59 -1.62
C TYR A 137 -8.83 -19.86 -1.85
N ARG A 138 -8.46 -20.96 -1.18
CA ARG A 138 -9.06 -22.31 -1.35
C ARG A 138 -9.11 -22.77 -2.82
N GLY A 139 -8.04 -22.51 -3.57
CA GLY A 139 -7.92 -22.88 -4.98
C GLY A 139 -8.68 -21.99 -5.98
N LYS A 140 -9.44 -21.00 -5.50
CA LYS A 140 -10.14 -20.03 -6.36
C LYS A 140 -9.36 -18.72 -6.39
N ALA A 141 -9.15 -18.17 -7.60
CA ALA A 141 -8.54 -16.84 -7.75
C ALA A 141 -9.47 -15.76 -7.18
N ILE A 142 -8.90 -14.87 -6.37
CA ILE A 142 -9.61 -13.69 -5.87
C ILE A 142 -9.37 -12.57 -6.90
N PRO A 143 -10.41 -12.10 -7.62
CA PRO A 143 -10.24 -11.10 -8.69
C PRO A 143 -9.55 -9.81 -8.22
N VAL A 144 -9.86 -9.36 -7.01
CA VAL A 144 -9.31 -8.16 -6.38
C VAL A 144 -7.79 -8.24 -6.20
N SER A 145 -7.27 -9.38 -5.73
CA SER A 145 -5.83 -9.58 -5.55
C SER A 145 -5.05 -9.54 -6.86
N TYR A 146 -5.68 -9.94 -7.99
CA TYR A 146 -5.03 -9.94 -9.30
C TYR A 146 -4.79 -8.53 -9.83
N THR A 147 -5.75 -7.63 -9.64
CA THR A 147 -5.66 -6.24 -10.12
C THR A 147 -4.61 -5.46 -9.31
N HIS A 148 -4.54 -5.68 -8.00
CA HIS A 148 -3.50 -5.11 -7.12
C HIS A 148 -2.09 -5.50 -7.58
N LEU A 149 -1.89 -6.80 -7.84
CA LEU A 149 -0.60 -7.34 -8.24
C LEU A 149 -0.13 -6.76 -9.57
N ARG A 150 -1.04 -6.65 -10.55
CA ARG A 150 -0.72 -6.16 -11.89
C ARG A 150 -0.50 -4.64 -11.94
N ALA A 151 -1.22 -3.86 -11.14
CA ALA A 151 -0.98 -2.43 -11.02
C ALA A 151 0.41 -2.12 -10.44
N HIS A 152 0.88 -2.94 -9.47
CA HIS A 152 2.22 -2.80 -8.90
C HIS A 152 3.33 -3.24 -9.83
N GLU A 153 3.11 -4.23 -10.69
CA GLU A 153 4.11 -4.65 -11.69
C GLU A 153 4.42 -3.52 -12.69
N THR A 154 3.40 -2.79 -13.12
CA THR A 154 3.55 -1.68 -14.07
C THR A 154 4.13 -0.42 -13.44
N GLU A 155 3.92 -0.20 -12.14
CA GLU A 155 4.40 1.01 -11.45
C GLU A 155 5.76 0.85 -10.75
N LEU A 156 6.19 -0.38 -10.43
CA LEU A 156 7.47 -0.66 -9.75
C LEU A 156 8.59 -1.10 -10.71
N HIS A 157 8.30 -1.28 -11.98
CA HIS A 157 9.28 -1.62 -13.03
C HIS A 157 9.70 -0.43 -13.90
N LEU A 158 9.37 0.83 -13.49
CA LEU A 158 9.86 2.04 -14.14
C LEU A 158 11.14 2.56 -13.49
#